data_c9660fc9d826abb8df07f29cdc423368
#
_entry.id   c9660fc9d826abb8df07f29cdc423368
#
_cell.length_a   1.000
_cell.length_b   1.000
_cell.length_c   1.000
_cell.angle_alpha   90.00
_cell.angle_beta   90.00
_cell.angle_gamma   90.00
#
_symmetry.space_group_name_H-M   'P 1'
#
loop_
_entity.id
_entity.type
_entity.pdbx_description
1 polymer ?
#
loop_
_entity_poly.entity_id
_entity_poly.type
_entity_poly.pdbx_seq_one_letter_code
_entity_poly.pdbx_strand_id
1 'polypeptide(L)'
;MRHFALVAFLVVFLTSAIAQKDDIPKNIADSVGGGMHWTEDQFYSVAEAMPDSKYDFVPTAGNFKDARSFAEQVKHVACANFAFFNEIEGKTPPDHCEKGGPAPAKTKAELLKYLRDSFDYGTKVLQTINFKNALDRVEGPYAGPNTKLGIAVAAVWHISDHYGQIVEYLRMNGIVPPTTQPYGLQVR
;
A
#
# COMPACT_ATOMS: atom_id res chain seq x y z
N MET A 1 -21.55 -37.15 -63.23
CA MET A 1 -21.29 -35.74 -62.77
C MET A 1 -21.76 -35.66 -61.32
N ARG A 2 -20.79 -35.56 -60.38
CA ARG A 2 -21.07 -35.52 -58.92
C ARG A 2 -20.91 -34.07 -58.45
N HIS A 3 -22.03 -33.47 -58.03
CA HIS A 3 -22.02 -32.10 -57.46
C HIS A 3 -21.61 -32.20 -56.00
N PHE A 4 -20.43 -31.65 -55.66
CA PHE A 4 -20.02 -31.40 -54.26
C PHE A 4 -20.61 -30.07 -53.83
N ALA A 5 -21.53 -30.11 -52.88
CA ALA A 5 -22.04 -28.93 -52.22
C ALA A 5 -21.05 -28.54 -51.10
N LEU A 6 -20.44 -27.37 -51.23
CA LEU A 6 -19.57 -26.77 -50.21
C LEU A 6 -20.46 -26.07 -49.18
N VAL A 7 -20.57 -26.64 -47.98
CA VAL A 7 -21.26 -25.99 -46.85
C VAL A 7 -20.20 -25.12 -46.13
N ALA A 8 -20.31 -23.82 -46.29
CA ALA A 8 -19.50 -22.85 -45.55
C ALA A 8 -20.08 -22.69 -44.15
N PHE A 9 -19.36 -23.14 -43.13
CA PHE A 9 -19.67 -22.86 -41.73
C PHE A 9 -19.17 -21.44 -41.37
N LEU A 10 -20.11 -20.49 -41.24
CA LEU A 10 -19.84 -19.15 -40.75
C LEU A 10 -19.76 -19.20 -39.21
N VAL A 11 -18.55 -19.26 -38.68
CA VAL A 11 -18.33 -19.15 -37.23
C VAL A 11 -18.39 -17.68 -36.84
N VAL A 12 -19.53 -17.26 -36.29
CA VAL A 12 -19.70 -15.93 -35.73
C VAL A 12 -19.03 -15.92 -34.33
N PHE A 13 -17.81 -15.35 -34.24
CA PHE A 13 -17.20 -15.01 -32.97
C PHE A 13 -17.95 -13.82 -32.35
N LEU A 14 -18.88 -14.11 -31.44
CA LEU A 14 -19.40 -13.07 -30.52
C LEU A 14 -18.27 -12.72 -29.53
N THR A 15 -17.49 -11.70 -29.85
CA THR A 15 -16.63 -11.05 -28.86
C THR A 15 -17.55 -10.26 -27.92
N SER A 16 -17.84 -10.86 -26.76
CA SER A 16 -18.43 -10.10 -25.65
C SER A 16 -17.41 -9.06 -25.23
N ALA A 17 -17.53 -7.84 -25.74
CA ALA A 17 -16.87 -6.67 -25.20
C ALA A 17 -17.47 -6.51 -23.79
N ILE A 18 -16.76 -7.03 -22.77
CA ILE A 18 -17.02 -6.64 -21.38
C ILE A 18 -16.67 -5.16 -21.34
N ALA A 19 -17.68 -4.32 -21.34
CA ALA A 19 -17.51 -2.90 -21.09
C ALA A 19 -16.88 -2.81 -19.68
N GLN A 20 -15.59 -2.50 -19.64
CA GLN A 20 -14.91 -2.18 -18.40
C GLN A 20 -15.62 -0.95 -17.87
N LYS A 21 -16.36 -1.12 -16.77
CA LYS A 21 -17.05 -0.02 -16.13
C LYS A 21 -15.96 0.93 -15.65
N ASP A 22 -15.90 2.12 -16.22
CA ASP A 22 -14.99 3.18 -15.81
C ASP A 22 -15.40 3.62 -14.39
N ASP A 23 -14.88 2.95 -13.38
CA ASP A 23 -15.05 3.31 -11.97
C ASP A 23 -14.12 4.49 -11.63
N ILE A 24 -14.36 5.62 -12.30
CA ILE A 24 -13.68 6.87 -11.99
C ILE A 24 -14.09 7.30 -10.57
N PRO A 25 -13.12 7.59 -9.68
CA PRO A 25 -13.41 8.08 -8.35
C PRO A 25 -14.31 9.32 -8.37
N LYS A 26 -15.37 9.32 -7.58
CA LYS A 26 -16.39 10.39 -7.60
C LYS A 26 -16.27 11.38 -6.44
N ASN A 27 -15.38 11.11 -5.52
CA ASN A 27 -15.14 11.94 -4.33
C ASN A 27 -13.66 11.87 -3.92
N ILE A 28 -13.28 12.70 -2.96
CA ILE A 28 -11.91 12.78 -2.44
C ILE A 28 -11.48 11.47 -1.80
N ALA A 29 -12.36 10.86 -0.99
CA ALA A 29 -12.05 9.62 -0.27
C ALA A 29 -11.74 8.47 -1.23
N ASP A 30 -12.52 8.30 -2.29
CA ASP A 30 -12.28 7.28 -3.30
C ASP A 30 -10.98 7.54 -4.08
N SER A 31 -10.70 8.82 -4.41
CA SER A 31 -9.49 9.19 -5.16
C SER A 31 -8.21 8.92 -4.36
N VAL A 32 -8.16 9.30 -3.09
CA VAL A 32 -7.01 9.03 -2.21
C VAL A 32 -7.00 7.57 -1.78
N GLY A 33 -8.16 7.00 -1.51
CA GLY A 33 -8.35 5.60 -1.13
C GLY A 33 -7.84 4.62 -2.18
N GLY A 34 -8.02 4.92 -3.47
CA GLY A 34 -7.42 4.15 -4.57
C GLY A 34 -5.90 4.10 -4.49
N GLY A 35 -5.25 5.23 -4.21
CA GLY A 35 -3.80 5.30 -3.98
C GLY A 35 -3.38 4.53 -2.73
N MET A 36 -4.14 4.64 -1.64
CA MET A 36 -3.89 3.92 -0.40
C MET A 36 -3.96 2.41 -0.60
N HIS A 37 -5.00 1.92 -1.27
CA HIS A 37 -5.18 0.50 -1.56
C HIS A 37 -4.09 -0.06 -2.47
N TRP A 38 -3.71 0.70 -3.52
CA TRP A 38 -2.62 0.31 -4.40
C TRP A 38 -1.28 0.21 -3.67
N THR A 39 -0.97 1.15 -2.77
CA THR A 39 0.27 1.11 -1.96
C THR A 39 0.22 0.00 -0.90
N GLU A 40 -0.97 -0.30 -0.35
CA GLU A 40 -1.19 -1.43 0.56
C GLU A 40 -0.82 -2.75 -0.10
N ASP A 41 -1.41 -3.04 -1.27
CA ASP A 41 -1.17 -4.28 -2.00
C ASP A 41 0.32 -4.47 -2.31
N GLN A 42 0.99 -3.41 -2.73
CA GLN A 42 2.41 -3.46 -3.03
C GLN A 42 3.28 -3.64 -1.79
N PHE A 43 3.07 -2.83 -0.77
CA PHE A 43 3.88 -2.88 0.44
C PHE A 43 3.68 -4.20 1.19
N TYR A 44 2.42 -4.64 1.33
CA TYR A 44 2.09 -5.88 2.02
C TYR A 44 2.67 -7.10 1.31
N SER A 45 2.56 -7.19 -0.02
CA SER A 45 3.11 -8.31 -0.80
C SER A 45 4.63 -8.41 -0.67
N VAL A 46 5.34 -7.29 -0.63
CA VAL A 46 6.79 -7.25 -0.40
C VAL A 46 7.13 -7.64 1.04
N ALA A 47 6.38 -7.13 2.01
CA ALA A 47 6.56 -7.51 3.42
C ALA A 47 6.34 -9.02 3.62
N GLU A 48 5.33 -9.60 2.96
CA GLU A 48 5.04 -11.03 3.03
C GLU A 48 6.11 -11.90 2.34
N ALA A 49 6.71 -11.42 1.25
CA ALA A 49 7.71 -12.16 0.48
C ALA A 49 9.05 -12.38 1.21
N MET A 50 9.42 -11.53 2.16
CA MET A 50 10.64 -11.69 2.93
C MET A 50 10.51 -12.91 3.87
N PRO A 51 11.44 -13.90 3.81
CA PRO A 51 11.43 -15.03 4.76
C PRO A 51 11.60 -14.57 6.21
N ASP A 52 10.97 -15.27 7.16
CA ASP A 52 11.07 -15.00 8.60
C ASP A 52 12.51 -14.86 9.07
N SER A 53 13.40 -15.77 8.63
CA SER A 53 14.82 -15.78 8.98
C SER A 53 15.61 -14.57 8.49
N LYS A 54 15.00 -13.71 7.65
CA LYS A 54 15.62 -12.51 7.08
C LYS A 54 14.90 -11.22 7.48
N TYR A 55 13.95 -11.30 8.39
CA TYR A 55 13.23 -10.10 8.84
C TYR A 55 14.12 -9.11 9.60
N ASP A 56 15.19 -9.60 10.25
CA ASP A 56 16.19 -8.75 10.92
C ASP A 56 17.30 -8.25 9.98
N PHE A 57 17.17 -8.47 8.67
CA PHE A 57 18.17 -8.01 7.70
C PHE A 57 18.30 -6.49 7.71
N VAL A 58 19.54 -6.02 7.80
CA VAL A 58 19.96 -4.62 7.64
C VAL A 58 20.96 -4.56 6.49
N PRO A 59 20.91 -3.59 5.58
CA PRO A 59 21.93 -3.38 4.56
C PRO A 59 23.30 -3.17 5.20
N THR A 60 24.34 -3.84 4.67
CA THR A 60 25.71 -3.77 5.24
C THR A 60 26.75 -3.31 4.20
N ALA A 61 26.45 -3.39 2.91
CA ALA A 61 27.34 -2.97 1.84
C ALA A 61 27.11 -1.49 1.52
N GLY A 62 27.98 -0.61 1.98
CA GLY A 62 27.85 0.83 1.81
C GLY A 62 27.75 1.56 3.15
N ASN A 63 27.24 2.80 3.13
CA ASN A 63 27.05 3.60 4.33
C ASN A 63 25.59 3.54 4.80
N PHE A 64 25.26 2.53 5.58
CA PHE A 64 23.93 2.27 6.11
C PHE A 64 23.87 2.41 7.63
N LYS A 65 24.71 3.29 8.20
CA LYS A 65 24.64 3.59 9.63
C LYS A 65 23.22 4.07 9.97
N ASP A 66 22.66 3.50 11.04
CA ASP A 66 21.31 3.81 11.55
C ASP A 66 20.15 3.46 10.59
N ALA A 67 20.40 2.67 9.53
CA ALA A 67 19.34 2.12 8.70
C ALA A 67 18.48 1.14 9.51
N ARG A 68 17.18 1.19 9.29
CA ARG A 68 16.23 0.23 9.88
C ARG A 68 16.44 -1.16 9.31
N SER A 69 16.23 -2.19 10.14
CA SER A 69 16.05 -3.56 9.63
C SER A 69 14.75 -3.66 8.80
N PHE A 70 14.59 -4.75 8.06
CA PHE A 70 13.36 -5.00 7.31
C PHE A 70 12.13 -5.00 8.23
N ALA A 71 12.19 -5.69 9.37
CA ALA A 71 11.14 -5.70 10.38
C ALA A 71 10.81 -4.29 10.90
N GLU A 72 11.84 -3.49 11.17
CA GLU A 72 11.66 -2.11 11.63
C GLU A 72 11.03 -1.21 10.56
N GLN A 73 11.32 -1.42 9.28
CA GLN A 73 10.65 -0.72 8.18
C GLN A 73 9.15 -1.03 8.15
N VAL A 74 8.79 -2.32 8.22
CA VAL A 74 7.39 -2.76 8.23
C VAL A 74 6.65 -2.18 9.44
N LYS A 75 7.27 -2.27 10.62
CA LYS A 75 6.70 -1.76 11.87
C LYS A 75 6.53 -0.24 11.86
N HIS A 76 7.52 0.47 11.32
CA HIS A 76 7.50 1.93 11.20
C HIS A 76 6.34 2.40 10.32
N VAL A 77 6.16 1.80 9.14
CA VAL A 77 5.05 2.17 8.24
C VAL A 77 3.69 1.93 8.90
N ALA A 78 3.53 0.80 9.59
CA ALA A 78 2.28 0.53 10.33
C ALA A 78 2.01 1.59 11.42
N CYS A 79 3.03 1.94 12.20
CA CYS A 79 2.90 2.98 13.23
C CYS A 79 2.61 4.35 12.62
N ALA A 80 3.31 4.72 11.55
CA ALA A 80 3.13 5.99 10.87
C ALA A 80 1.70 6.14 10.29
N ASN A 81 1.14 5.06 9.74
CA ASN A 81 -0.26 5.06 9.30
C ASN A 81 -1.20 5.39 10.46
N PHE A 82 -1.06 4.73 11.62
CA PHE A 82 -1.86 5.08 12.79
C PHE A 82 -1.63 6.54 13.22
N ALA A 83 -0.40 7.04 13.16
CA ALA A 83 -0.11 8.42 13.54
C ALA A 83 -0.80 9.43 12.62
N PHE A 84 -0.66 9.30 11.31
CA PHE A 84 -1.30 10.18 10.33
C PHE A 84 -2.83 10.20 10.48
N PHE A 85 -3.44 9.03 10.57
CA PHE A 85 -4.89 8.94 10.61
C PHE A 85 -5.48 9.28 11.98
N ASN A 86 -4.75 9.08 13.09
CA ASN A 86 -5.15 9.60 14.38
C ASN A 86 -5.22 11.14 14.36
N GLU A 87 -4.23 11.81 13.77
CA GLU A 87 -4.25 13.27 13.67
C GLU A 87 -5.41 13.79 12.83
N ILE A 88 -5.75 13.12 11.72
CA ILE A 88 -6.94 13.48 10.92
C ILE A 88 -8.22 13.43 11.77
N GLU A 89 -8.33 12.45 12.69
CA GLU A 89 -9.47 12.32 13.61
C GLU A 89 -9.36 13.19 14.87
N GLY A 90 -8.28 13.93 15.05
CA GLY A 90 -8.03 14.71 16.27
C GLY A 90 -7.66 13.86 17.49
N LYS A 91 -7.16 12.64 17.26
CA LYS A 91 -6.64 11.73 18.29
C LYS A 91 -5.15 11.90 18.47
N THR A 92 -4.64 11.53 19.63
CA THR A 92 -3.20 11.50 19.90
C THR A 92 -2.53 10.41 19.05
N PRO A 93 -1.49 10.74 18.26
CA PRO A 93 -0.74 9.73 17.53
C PRO A 93 0.05 8.82 18.47
N PRO A 94 0.40 7.60 18.05
CA PRO A 94 1.32 6.75 18.80
C PRO A 94 2.71 7.41 18.91
N ASP A 95 3.35 7.23 20.05
CA ASP A 95 4.71 7.73 20.28
C ASP A 95 5.77 6.88 19.54
N HIS A 96 6.89 7.51 19.21
CA HIS A 96 8.10 6.82 18.72
C HIS A 96 7.90 6.00 17.43
N CYS A 97 7.07 6.47 16.50
CA CYS A 97 6.87 5.77 15.23
C CYS A 97 8.16 5.63 14.40
N GLU A 98 9.14 6.54 14.54
CA GLU A 98 10.47 6.40 13.90
C GLU A 98 11.18 5.08 14.31
N LYS A 99 10.85 4.57 15.50
CA LYS A 99 11.33 3.27 16.03
C LYS A 99 10.28 2.16 15.95
N GLY A 100 9.21 2.38 15.18
CA GLY A 100 8.10 1.45 15.00
C GLY A 100 7.00 1.51 16.06
N GLY A 101 7.08 2.47 17.00
CA GLY A 101 6.02 2.73 17.98
C GLY A 101 5.91 1.71 19.10
N PRO A 102 4.88 1.88 19.94
CA PRO A 102 4.69 1.10 21.17
C PRO A 102 4.12 -0.32 20.93
N ALA A 103 3.66 -0.64 19.72
CA ALA A 103 3.05 -1.94 19.45
C ALA A 103 4.01 -3.11 19.78
N PRO A 104 3.54 -4.16 20.47
CA PRO A 104 4.39 -5.27 20.91
C PRO A 104 4.75 -6.26 19.79
N ALA A 105 4.34 -6.00 18.54
CA ALA A 105 4.60 -6.89 17.41
C ALA A 105 6.10 -7.13 17.20
N LYS A 106 6.51 -8.40 17.21
CA LYS A 106 7.91 -8.84 17.09
C LYS A 106 8.11 -9.91 16.02
N THR A 107 7.17 -10.81 15.86
CA THR A 107 7.20 -11.84 14.82
C THR A 107 6.69 -11.29 13.49
N LYS A 108 7.09 -11.92 12.38
CA LYS A 108 6.56 -11.58 11.04
C LYS A 108 5.03 -11.56 11.01
N ALA A 109 4.39 -12.59 11.58
CA ALA A 109 2.94 -12.69 11.60
C ALA A 109 2.29 -11.52 12.36
N GLU A 110 2.84 -11.13 13.51
CA GLU A 110 2.38 -9.99 14.29
C GLU A 110 2.60 -8.66 13.57
N LEU A 111 3.74 -8.51 12.89
CA LEU A 111 4.07 -7.32 12.10
C LEU A 111 3.16 -7.18 10.89
N LEU A 112 2.89 -8.26 10.16
CA LEU A 112 1.96 -8.26 9.04
C LEU A 112 0.52 -7.96 9.50
N LYS A 113 0.11 -8.48 10.65
CA LYS A 113 -1.19 -8.14 11.24
C LYS A 113 -1.26 -6.66 11.63
N TYR A 114 -0.23 -6.13 12.29
CA TYR A 114 -0.17 -4.73 12.69
C TYR A 114 -0.21 -3.80 11.47
N LEU A 115 0.51 -4.17 10.40
CA LEU A 115 0.49 -3.46 9.14
C LEU A 115 -0.91 -3.45 8.53
N ARG A 116 -1.59 -4.61 8.43
CA ARG A 116 -2.96 -4.70 7.92
C ARG A 116 -3.93 -3.87 8.74
N ASP A 117 -3.90 -4.02 10.06
CA ASP A 117 -4.76 -3.24 10.95
C ASP A 117 -4.58 -1.73 10.73
N SER A 118 -3.35 -1.28 10.42
CA SER A 118 -3.07 0.13 10.15
C SER A 118 -3.67 0.63 8.83
N PHE A 119 -3.66 -0.20 7.79
CA PHE A 119 -4.31 0.10 6.50
C PHE A 119 -5.83 0.11 6.63
N ASP A 120 -6.40 -0.89 7.30
CA ASP A 120 -7.84 -0.95 7.58
C ASP A 120 -8.33 0.30 8.33
N TYR A 121 -7.55 0.74 9.31
CA TYR A 121 -7.84 1.96 10.06
C TYR A 121 -7.76 3.19 9.17
N GLY A 122 -6.68 3.33 8.41
CA GLY A 122 -6.49 4.44 7.49
C GLY A 122 -7.61 4.55 6.46
N THR A 123 -8.00 3.44 5.85
CA THR A 123 -9.11 3.38 4.89
C THR A 123 -10.43 3.86 5.50
N LYS A 124 -10.75 3.47 6.75
CA LYS A 124 -11.95 3.94 7.45
C LYS A 124 -11.91 5.45 7.70
N VAL A 125 -10.76 5.98 8.08
CA VAL A 125 -10.61 7.43 8.32
C VAL A 125 -10.70 8.22 7.03
N LEU A 126 -10.10 7.73 5.93
CA LEU A 126 -10.20 8.37 4.61
C LEU A 126 -11.65 8.56 4.16
N GLN A 127 -12.54 7.59 4.44
CA GLN A 127 -13.96 7.69 4.10
C GLN A 127 -14.70 8.83 4.81
N THR A 128 -14.12 9.41 5.86
CA THR A 128 -14.70 10.59 6.54
C THR A 128 -14.35 11.91 5.83
N ILE A 129 -13.36 11.90 4.91
CA ILE A 129 -12.89 13.10 4.21
C ILE A 129 -13.79 13.36 2.99
N ASN A 130 -14.29 14.59 2.91
CA ASN A 130 -15.17 15.03 1.84
C ASN A 130 -14.91 16.50 1.48
N PHE A 131 -15.60 17.05 0.45
CA PHE A 131 -15.41 18.42 -0.01
C PHE A 131 -15.66 19.51 1.04
N LYS A 132 -16.37 19.20 2.15
CA LYS A 132 -16.65 20.18 3.20
C LYS A 132 -15.52 20.27 4.22
N ASN A 133 -14.78 19.17 4.45
CA ASN A 133 -13.78 19.06 5.52
C ASN A 133 -12.36 18.76 5.04
N ALA A 134 -12.14 18.52 3.76
CA ALA A 134 -10.82 18.14 3.22
C ALA A 134 -9.72 19.15 3.56
N LEU A 135 -10.06 20.44 3.60
CA LEU A 135 -9.13 21.51 3.93
C LEU A 135 -9.19 21.95 5.40
N ASP A 136 -9.94 21.23 6.26
CA ASP A 136 -9.90 21.48 7.69
C ASP A 136 -8.46 21.35 8.19
N ARG A 137 -8.05 22.33 9.01
CA ARG A 137 -6.73 22.36 9.60
C ARG A 137 -6.55 21.25 10.63
N VAL A 138 -5.40 20.61 10.58
CA VAL A 138 -4.95 19.61 11.55
C VAL A 138 -3.68 20.13 12.22
N GLU A 139 -3.70 20.18 13.54
CA GLU A 139 -2.55 20.57 14.37
C GLU A 139 -2.08 19.32 15.11
N GLY A 140 -1.23 18.56 14.50
CA GLY A 140 -0.70 17.37 15.12
C GLY A 140 0.81 17.45 15.33
N PRO A 141 1.35 16.76 16.35
CA PRO A 141 2.78 16.71 16.60
C PRO A 141 3.54 15.84 15.59
N TYR A 142 2.85 15.01 14.80
CA TYR A 142 3.47 14.06 13.88
C TYR A 142 3.56 14.62 12.45
N ALA A 143 2.47 15.10 11.91
CA ALA A 143 2.37 15.56 10.51
C ALA A 143 1.87 16.99 10.35
N GLY A 144 1.45 17.66 11.43
CA GLY A 144 0.94 19.02 11.39
C GLY A 144 2.02 20.11 11.44
N PRO A 145 1.65 21.40 11.20
CA PRO A 145 0.33 21.82 10.76
C PRO A 145 0.06 21.48 9.28
N ASN A 146 -1.12 20.96 8.99
CA ASN A 146 -1.51 20.52 7.66
C ASN A 146 -3.05 20.60 7.51
N THR A 147 -3.58 20.03 6.42
CA THR A 147 -5.01 19.78 6.25
C THR A 147 -5.30 18.28 6.26
N LYS A 148 -6.54 17.87 6.49
CA LYS A 148 -6.94 16.45 6.44
C LYS A 148 -6.53 15.79 5.13
N LEU A 149 -6.80 16.43 3.99
CA LEU A 149 -6.38 15.94 2.68
C LEU A 149 -4.85 15.90 2.54
N GLY A 150 -4.17 16.93 3.01
CA GLY A 150 -2.71 17.00 2.95
C GLY A 150 -2.06 15.85 3.72
N ILE A 151 -2.54 15.52 4.93
CA ILE A 151 -2.05 14.37 5.70
C ILE A 151 -2.38 13.05 5.00
N ALA A 152 -3.58 12.91 4.44
CA ALA A 152 -3.96 11.70 3.70
C ALA A 152 -3.05 11.44 2.49
N VAL A 153 -2.70 12.49 1.75
CA VAL A 153 -1.74 12.41 0.63
C VAL A 153 -0.33 12.09 1.14
N ALA A 154 0.09 12.71 2.24
CA ALA A 154 1.39 12.46 2.86
C ALA A 154 1.52 10.98 3.33
N ALA A 155 0.45 10.38 3.85
CA ALA A 155 0.43 8.98 4.23
C ALA A 155 0.69 8.06 3.03
N VAL A 156 0.00 8.27 1.90
CA VAL A 156 0.21 7.48 0.67
C VAL A 156 1.65 7.65 0.15
N TRP A 157 2.17 8.89 0.15
CA TRP A 157 3.55 9.16 -0.25
C TRP A 157 4.56 8.46 0.66
N HIS A 158 4.36 8.52 1.98
CA HIS A 158 5.23 7.89 2.98
C HIS A 158 5.31 6.37 2.79
N ILE A 159 4.18 5.70 2.55
CA ILE A 159 4.15 4.26 2.27
C ILE A 159 4.95 3.96 0.99
N SER A 160 4.80 4.77 -0.06
CA SER A 160 5.50 4.60 -1.34
C SER A 160 7.01 4.78 -1.20
N ASP A 161 7.47 5.72 -0.37
CA ASP A 161 8.90 5.93 -0.08
C ASP A 161 9.51 4.69 0.59
N HIS A 162 8.86 4.18 1.63
CA HIS A 162 9.30 2.98 2.32
C HIS A 162 9.14 1.69 1.50
N TYR A 163 8.15 1.63 0.61
CA TYR A 163 8.02 0.54 -0.36
C TYR A 163 9.28 0.40 -1.23
N GLY A 164 9.78 1.50 -1.77
CA GLY A 164 11.02 1.48 -2.53
C GLY A 164 12.20 0.92 -1.73
N GLN A 165 12.30 1.30 -0.46
CA GLN A 165 13.37 0.81 0.43
C GLN A 165 13.27 -0.71 0.66
N ILE A 166 12.11 -1.24 1.02
CA ILE A 166 11.96 -2.68 1.30
C ILE A 166 12.06 -3.55 0.04
N VAL A 167 11.75 -3.02 -1.13
CA VAL A 167 12.01 -3.67 -2.43
C VAL A 167 13.50 -3.92 -2.62
N GLU A 168 14.35 -2.93 -2.33
CA GLU A 168 15.80 -3.10 -2.42
C GLU A 168 16.32 -4.12 -1.38
N TYR A 169 15.73 -4.17 -0.19
CA TYR A 169 16.09 -5.19 0.82
C TYR A 169 15.81 -6.62 0.32
N LEU A 170 14.68 -6.85 -0.37
CA LEU A 170 14.41 -8.13 -1.02
C LEU A 170 15.51 -8.48 -2.03
N ARG A 171 15.83 -7.54 -2.94
CA ARG A 171 16.85 -7.74 -3.98
C ARG A 171 18.23 -8.04 -3.40
N MET A 172 18.64 -7.34 -2.35
CA MET A 172 19.88 -7.61 -1.61
C MET A 172 19.90 -9.03 -1.02
N ASN A 173 18.77 -9.62 -0.78
CA ASN A 173 18.61 -11.00 -0.30
C ASN A 173 18.38 -12.02 -1.41
N GLY A 174 18.51 -11.63 -2.68
CA GLY A 174 18.30 -12.50 -3.84
C GLY A 174 16.84 -12.85 -4.11
N ILE A 175 15.90 -12.08 -3.57
CA ILE A 175 14.45 -12.29 -3.73
C ILE A 175 13.91 -11.32 -4.78
N VAL A 176 13.23 -11.86 -5.79
CA VAL A 176 12.54 -11.04 -6.79
C VAL A 176 11.26 -10.46 -6.16
N PRO A 177 11.11 -9.12 -6.07
CA PRO A 177 9.92 -8.54 -5.50
C PRO A 177 8.65 -8.93 -6.28
N PRO A 178 7.56 -9.33 -5.61
CA PRO A 178 6.31 -9.75 -6.28
C PRO A 178 5.75 -8.73 -7.26
N THR A 179 5.92 -7.45 -6.94
CA THR A 179 5.40 -6.31 -7.69
C THR A 179 6.21 -5.95 -8.94
N THR A 180 7.38 -6.57 -9.16
CA THR A 180 8.20 -6.37 -10.38
C THR A 180 7.93 -7.43 -11.45
N GLN A 181 6.98 -8.32 -11.24
CA GLN A 181 6.52 -9.26 -12.26
C GLN A 181 5.84 -8.48 -13.40
N PRO A 182 6.00 -8.92 -14.68
CA PRO A 182 5.44 -8.17 -15.80
C PRO A 182 3.95 -7.86 -15.61
N TYR A 183 3.58 -6.63 -15.88
CA TYR A 183 2.19 -6.15 -15.87
C TYR A 183 1.35 -6.92 -16.93
N GLY A 184 0.95 -8.12 -16.63
CA GLY A 184 0.21 -8.94 -17.58
C GLY A 184 -0.86 -9.82 -16.95
N LEU A 185 -0.88 -9.96 -15.65
CA LEU A 185 -1.70 -11.00 -15.01
C LEU A 185 -2.41 -10.60 -13.71
N GLN A 186 -2.48 -9.32 -13.34
CA GLN A 186 -3.24 -8.90 -12.17
C GLN A 186 -4.19 -7.74 -12.46
N VAL A 187 -5.07 -7.94 -13.43
CA VAL A 187 -6.35 -7.23 -13.45
C VAL A 187 -7.36 -8.17 -12.81
N ARG A 188 -7.60 -8.00 -11.54
CA ARG A 188 -8.77 -8.57 -10.86
C ARG A 188 -9.84 -7.52 -10.69
#